data_3ec1e36f6bad3be95bda0ad1f71026a4
#
_entry.id   3ec1e36f6bad3be95bda0ad1f71026a4
#
_cell.length_a   1.000
_cell.length_b   1.000
_cell.length_c   1.000
_cell.angle_alpha   90.00
_cell.angle_beta   90.00
_cell.angle_gamma   90.00
#
_symmetry.space_group_name_H-M   'P 1'
#
loop_
_entity.id
_entity.type
_entity.pdbx_description
1 polymer ?
#
loop_
_entity_poly.entity_id
_entity_poly.type
_entity_poly.pdbx_seq_one_letter_code
_entity_poly.pdbx_strand_id
1 'polypeptide(L)'
;LIPGLVQQQDYYKNYIQSHIKNDERVFVIISDALRYEAAKEFSNTLNTERKGSTEIYYMQGSVPSYTKLGMASLLPHKSIEITDKGDILVDSINTQGTENRQSVLLNYCSDSVAVSFNDIKDMKRPEYKETFEGKKLIYIYHNSIDARGDNAATEREVFDGVENAFEDL
;
A
#
# COMPACT_ATOMS: atom_id res chain seq x y z
N LEU A 1 0.30 15.59 17.27
CA LEU A 1 -0.86 14.76 16.88
C LEU A 1 -2.10 15.64 16.76
N ILE A 2 -2.86 15.49 15.68
CA ILE A 2 -4.12 16.21 15.46
C ILE A 2 -5.23 15.37 16.12
N PRO A 3 -5.95 15.90 17.13
CA PRO A 3 -7.00 15.17 17.80
C PRO A 3 -8.12 14.75 16.82
N GLY A 4 -8.56 13.51 16.91
CA GLY A 4 -9.65 12.97 16.07
C GLY A 4 -9.24 12.50 14.68
N LEU A 5 -7.97 12.66 14.29
CA LEU A 5 -7.46 12.17 13.03
C LEU A 5 -6.85 10.76 13.20
N VAL A 6 -7.23 9.85 12.31
CA VAL A 6 -6.64 8.49 12.28
C VAL A 6 -5.14 8.59 12.01
N GLN A 7 -4.35 7.86 12.77
CA GLN A 7 -2.90 7.79 12.56
C GLN A 7 -2.58 6.71 11.52
N GLN A 8 -1.55 6.91 10.73
CA GLN A 8 -1.13 5.93 9.71
C GLN A 8 -0.81 4.56 10.34
N GLN A 9 -0.24 4.54 11.53
CA GLN A 9 0.05 3.31 12.27
C GLN A 9 -1.21 2.54 12.71
N ASP A 10 -2.37 3.19 12.76
CA ASP A 10 -3.65 2.56 13.07
C ASP A 10 -4.42 2.10 11.82
N TYR A 11 -3.81 2.21 10.63
CA TYR A 11 -4.45 1.91 9.35
C TYR A 11 -5.06 0.51 9.31
N TYR A 12 -4.28 -0.51 9.58
CA TYR A 12 -4.76 -1.89 9.55
C TYR A 12 -5.96 -2.10 10.48
N LYS A 13 -5.87 -1.60 11.70
CA LYS A 13 -6.91 -1.72 12.73
C LYS A 13 -8.21 -1.04 12.31
N ASN A 14 -8.12 0.16 11.72
CA ASN A 14 -9.29 0.96 11.39
C ASN A 14 -9.96 0.57 10.07
N TYR A 15 -9.17 0.14 9.07
CA TYR A 15 -9.69 -0.06 7.71
C TYR A 15 -9.67 -1.51 7.23
N ILE A 16 -8.85 -2.39 7.82
CA ILE A 16 -8.66 -3.74 7.29
C ILE A 16 -9.19 -4.82 8.23
N GLN A 17 -8.91 -4.70 9.51
CA GLN A 17 -9.13 -5.77 10.49
C GLN A 17 -10.59 -6.28 10.54
N SER A 18 -11.57 -5.38 10.41
CA SER A 18 -12.99 -5.76 10.43
C SER A 18 -13.37 -6.64 9.24
N HIS A 19 -12.88 -6.30 8.06
CA HIS A 19 -13.12 -7.07 6.83
C HIS A 19 -12.55 -8.48 6.95
N ILE A 20 -11.31 -8.59 7.44
CA ILE A 20 -10.68 -9.91 7.63
C ILE A 20 -11.44 -10.75 8.65
N LYS A 21 -11.93 -10.15 9.76
CA LYS A 21 -12.77 -10.85 10.75
C LYS A 21 -14.11 -11.32 10.19
N ASN A 22 -14.66 -10.58 9.23
CA ASN A 22 -15.91 -10.91 8.54
C ASN A 22 -15.71 -11.90 7.37
N ASP A 23 -14.51 -12.47 7.22
CA ASP A 23 -14.16 -13.39 6.14
C ASP A 23 -14.19 -12.75 4.73
N GLU A 24 -14.04 -11.44 4.66
CA GLU A 24 -14.02 -10.68 3.42
C GLU A 24 -12.61 -10.67 2.81
N ARG A 25 -12.55 -10.62 1.48
CA ARG A 25 -11.30 -10.51 0.74
C ARG A 25 -10.94 -9.03 0.56
N VAL A 26 -9.70 -8.66 0.92
CA VAL A 26 -9.22 -7.29 0.90
C VAL A 26 -7.97 -7.16 0.06
N PHE A 27 -7.97 -6.21 -0.86
CA PHE A 27 -6.79 -5.76 -1.58
C PHE A 27 -6.34 -4.41 -1.01
N VAL A 28 -5.09 -4.33 -0.60
CA VAL A 28 -4.43 -3.12 -0.15
C VAL A 28 -3.39 -2.75 -1.19
N ILE A 29 -3.65 -1.72 -1.99
CA ILE A 29 -2.71 -1.21 -2.97
C ILE A 29 -2.02 0.00 -2.37
N ILE A 30 -0.70 -0.08 -2.21
CA ILE A 30 0.13 0.99 -1.68
C ILE A 30 0.89 1.61 -2.85
N SER A 31 0.40 2.75 -3.33
CA SER A 31 1.05 3.51 -4.40
C SER A 31 1.95 4.58 -3.79
N ASP A 32 3.26 4.36 -3.85
CA ASP A 32 4.25 5.28 -3.32
C ASP A 32 4.27 6.59 -4.11
N ALA A 33 4.41 7.71 -3.41
CA ALA A 33 4.34 9.08 -3.95
C ALA A 33 3.00 9.50 -4.59
N LEU A 34 1.91 8.73 -4.48
CA LEU A 34 0.59 9.16 -4.91
C LEU A 34 0.06 10.27 -3.98
N ARG A 35 0.04 11.49 -4.48
CA ARG A 35 -0.41 12.68 -3.73
C ARG A 35 -1.93 12.75 -3.66
N TYR A 36 -2.44 13.47 -2.66
CA TYR A 36 -3.87 13.62 -2.42
C TYR A 36 -4.65 14.15 -3.64
N GLU A 37 -4.11 15.13 -4.34
CA GLU A 37 -4.73 15.71 -5.54
C GLU A 37 -4.91 14.65 -6.63
N ALA A 38 -3.87 13.85 -6.89
CA ALA A 38 -3.92 12.76 -7.86
C ALA A 38 -4.89 11.65 -7.41
N ALA A 39 -4.88 11.28 -6.13
CA ALA A 39 -5.82 10.30 -5.59
C ALA A 39 -7.28 10.77 -5.71
N LYS A 40 -7.54 12.08 -5.54
CA LYS A 40 -8.87 12.65 -5.71
C LYS A 40 -9.33 12.62 -7.17
N GLU A 41 -8.45 12.93 -8.11
CA GLU A 41 -8.73 12.83 -9.55
C GLU A 41 -9.01 11.39 -9.94
N PHE A 42 -8.17 10.46 -9.51
CA PHE A 42 -8.36 9.03 -9.73
C PHE A 42 -9.70 8.53 -9.17
N SER A 43 -10.06 8.91 -7.95
CA SER A 43 -11.35 8.59 -7.36
C SER A 43 -12.53 9.13 -8.19
N ASN A 44 -12.44 10.36 -8.70
CA ASN A 44 -13.47 10.92 -9.57
C ASN A 44 -13.61 10.13 -10.88
N THR A 45 -12.49 9.75 -11.49
CA THR A 45 -12.47 8.93 -12.71
C THR A 45 -13.10 7.57 -12.47
N LEU A 46 -12.76 6.88 -11.39
CA LEU A 46 -13.36 5.60 -11.03
C LEU A 46 -14.88 5.70 -10.82
N ASN A 47 -15.35 6.74 -10.15
CA ASN A 47 -16.78 6.95 -9.89
C ASN A 47 -17.57 7.32 -11.14
N THR A 48 -16.95 7.92 -12.16
CA THR A 48 -17.63 8.35 -13.39
C THR A 48 -17.54 7.32 -14.50
N GLU A 49 -16.43 6.61 -14.63
CA GLU A 49 -16.12 5.76 -15.77
C GLU A 49 -16.25 4.26 -15.47
N ARG A 50 -16.24 3.87 -14.21
CA ARG A 50 -16.21 2.47 -13.78
C ARG A 50 -17.47 2.08 -13.00
N LYS A 51 -17.74 0.78 -12.94
CA LYS A 51 -18.82 0.23 -12.11
C LYS A 51 -18.30 0.01 -10.69
N GLY A 52 -18.31 1.06 -9.90
CA GLY A 52 -17.87 1.02 -8.51
C GLY A 52 -18.18 2.31 -7.80
N SER A 53 -17.90 2.35 -6.52
CA SER A 53 -17.93 3.58 -5.70
C SER A 53 -16.62 3.68 -4.95
N THR A 54 -16.07 4.89 -4.89
CA THR A 54 -14.87 5.19 -4.12
C THR A 54 -15.16 6.29 -3.11
N GLU A 55 -14.51 6.19 -1.97
CA GLU A 55 -14.51 7.21 -0.93
C GLU A 55 -13.06 7.59 -0.64
N ILE A 56 -12.81 8.88 -0.40
CA ILE A 56 -11.50 9.38 -0.03
C ILE A 56 -11.47 9.68 1.46
N TYR A 57 -10.48 9.12 2.13
CA TYR A 57 -10.15 9.42 3.51
C TYR A 57 -8.72 9.98 3.61
N TYR A 58 -8.44 10.62 4.71
CA TYR A 58 -7.10 11.11 5.04
C TYR A 58 -6.71 10.66 6.43
N MET A 59 -5.42 10.46 6.65
CA MET A 59 -4.86 10.08 7.92
C MET A 59 -3.58 10.88 8.18
N GLN A 60 -3.19 10.97 9.44
CA GLN A 60 -1.92 11.60 9.80
C GLN A 60 -0.79 10.62 9.55
N GLY A 61 0.15 11.02 8.69
CA GLY A 61 1.37 10.26 8.40
C GLY A 61 2.27 10.09 9.63
N SER A 62 3.04 9.02 9.63
CA SER A 62 4.05 8.75 10.66
C SER A 62 5.18 9.79 10.62
N VAL A 63 5.75 10.10 11.77
CA VAL A 63 6.88 11.04 11.91
C VAL A 63 8.07 10.30 12.53
N PRO A 64 9.25 10.41 11.93
CA PRO A 64 9.62 11.13 10.71
C PRO A 64 8.99 10.53 9.45
N SER A 65 8.62 11.40 8.49
CA SER A 65 7.92 10.98 7.27
C SER A 65 8.92 10.51 6.20
N TYR A 66 9.27 9.24 6.22
CA TYR A 66 10.07 8.61 5.17
C TYR A 66 9.47 7.25 4.79
N THR A 67 9.70 6.83 3.56
CA THR A 67 9.04 5.70 2.91
C THR A 67 9.08 4.41 3.74
N LYS A 68 10.24 4.05 4.32
CA LYS A 68 10.37 2.82 5.12
C LYS A 68 9.41 2.79 6.32
N LEU A 69 9.29 3.92 7.05
CA LEU A 69 8.39 4.00 8.20
C LEU A 69 6.93 4.05 7.76
N GLY A 70 6.64 4.78 6.69
CA GLY A 70 5.29 4.82 6.11
C GLY A 70 4.80 3.43 5.71
N MET A 71 5.62 2.67 4.98
CA MET A 71 5.31 1.30 4.57
C MET A 71 5.10 0.36 5.76
N ALA A 72 5.95 0.45 6.79
CA ALA A 72 5.83 -0.34 8.01
C ALA A 72 4.55 0.00 8.80
N SER A 73 4.20 1.29 8.87
CA SER A 73 3.02 1.78 9.59
C SER A 73 1.69 1.32 9.00
N LEU A 74 1.66 0.91 7.72
CA LEU A 74 0.47 0.37 7.06
C LEU A 74 0.29 -1.15 7.28
N LEU A 75 1.28 -1.82 7.85
CA LEU A 75 1.20 -3.24 8.20
C LEU A 75 0.45 -3.46 9.52
N PRO A 76 -0.15 -4.64 9.73
CA PRO A 76 -0.60 -5.04 11.07
C PRO A 76 0.60 -5.13 12.02
N HIS A 77 0.47 -4.61 13.24
CA HIS A 77 1.54 -4.64 14.23
C HIS A 77 1.04 -4.43 15.66
N LYS A 78 1.85 -4.85 16.61
CA LYS A 78 1.77 -4.49 18.03
C LYS A 78 2.81 -3.44 18.39
N SER A 79 3.99 -3.51 17.75
CA SER A 79 5.09 -2.56 17.95
C SER A 79 5.76 -2.21 16.63
N ILE A 80 6.25 -0.96 16.54
CA ILE A 80 7.15 -0.51 15.48
C ILE A 80 8.38 0.08 16.18
N GLU A 81 9.55 -0.35 15.74
CA GLU A 81 10.82 0.08 16.30
C GLU A 81 11.73 0.60 15.19
N ILE A 82 12.46 1.67 15.48
CA ILE A 82 13.50 2.21 14.60
C ILE A 82 14.84 1.86 15.21
N THR A 83 15.66 1.10 14.49
CA THR A 83 16.99 0.73 14.96
C THR A 83 17.98 1.90 14.82
N ASP A 84 19.11 1.83 15.52
CA ASP A 84 20.20 2.81 15.39
C ASP A 84 20.74 2.93 13.95
N LYS A 85 20.54 1.90 13.12
CA LYS A 85 20.92 1.88 11.71
C LYS A 85 19.84 2.44 10.79
N GLY A 86 18.67 2.85 11.32
CA GLY A 86 17.54 3.36 10.55
C GLY A 86 16.69 2.27 9.90
N ASP A 87 16.85 1.01 10.27
CA ASP A 87 15.94 -0.05 9.88
C ASP A 87 14.64 0.03 10.68
N ILE A 88 13.55 -0.37 10.06
CA ILE A 88 12.24 -0.42 10.71
C ILE A 88 11.87 -1.87 10.99
N LEU A 89 11.64 -2.15 12.28
CA LEU A 89 11.15 -3.46 12.72
C LEU A 89 9.67 -3.35 13.07
N VAL A 90 8.89 -4.30 12.59
CA VAL A 90 7.49 -4.53 12.96
C VAL A 90 7.45 -5.84 13.72
N ASP A 91 7.06 -5.81 15.00
CA ASP A 91 7.07 -6.98 15.87
C ASP A 91 8.39 -7.78 15.78
N SER A 92 9.51 -7.06 15.80
CA SER A 92 10.88 -7.58 15.67
C SER A 92 11.27 -8.11 14.29
N ILE A 93 10.42 -7.99 13.27
CA ILE A 93 10.72 -8.38 11.89
C ILE A 93 11.14 -7.13 11.10
N ASN A 94 12.28 -7.18 10.43
CA ASN A 94 12.69 -6.11 9.52
C ASN A 94 11.71 -6.02 8.35
N THR A 95 11.27 -4.81 7.99
CA THR A 95 10.24 -4.60 6.96
C THR A 95 10.80 -4.19 5.59
N GLN A 96 12.11 -4.28 5.41
CA GLN A 96 12.74 -3.97 4.14
C GLN A 96 12.47 -5.09 3.12
N GLY A 97 11.87 -4.71 1.99
CA GLY A 97 11.49 -5.63 0.93
C GLY A 97 10.16 -6.33 1.16
N THR A 98 9.59 -6.83 0.06
CA THR A 98 8.25 -7.42 0.03
C THR A 98 8.18 -8.74 0.81
N GLU A 99 9.23 -9.57 0.76
CA GLU A 99 9.30 -10.86 1.48
C GLU A 99 9.23 -10.69 3.00
N ASN A 100 9.92 -9.68 3.52
CA ASN A 100 9.88 -9.40 4.96
C ASN A 100 8.49 -8.88 5.39
N ARG A 101 7.88 -8.04 4.58
CA ARG A 101 6.50 -7.57 4.81
C ARG A 101 5.49 -8.72 4.71
N GLN A 102 5.70 -9.66 3.80
CA GLN A 102 4.94 -10.91 3.72
C GLN A 102 5.03 -11.67 5.05
N SER A 103 6.21 -11.78 5.64
CA SER A 103 6.40 -12.46 6.92
C SER A 103 5.63 -11.79 8.06
N VAL A 104 5.55 -10.46 8.07
CA VAL A 104 4.69 -9.73 9.02
C VAL A 104 3.22 -10.05 8.79
N LEU A 105 2.73 -9.98 7.56
CA LEU A 105 1.33 -10.24 7.25
C LEU A 105 0.89 -11.66 7.67
N LEU A 106 1.72 -12.67 7.46
CA LEU A 106 1.45 -14.06 7.82
C LEU A 106 1.22 -14.25 9.33
N ASN A 107 1.82 -13.44 10.18
CA ASN A 107 1.58 -13.48 11.62
C ASN A 107 0.16 -13.01 12.02
N TYR A 108 -0.52 -12.30 11.14
CA TYR A 108 -1.86 -11.73 11.39
C TYR A 108 -2.94 -12.37 10.52
N CYS A 109 -2.59 -12.86 9.34
CA CYS A 109 -3.50 -13.51 8.40
C CYS A 109 -2.72 -14.58 7.61
N SER A 110 -2.98 -15.85 7.88
CA SER A 110 -2.34 -16.99 7.20
C SER A 110 -2.60 -16.97 5.69
N ASP A 111 -3.76 -16.47 5.29
CA ASP A 111 -4.19 -16.39 3.90
C ASP A 111 -3.83 -15.02 3.29
N SER A 112 -2.64 -14.52 3.61
CA SER A 112 -2.13 -13.25 3.07
C SER A 112 -1.07 -13.45 1.99
N VAL A 113 -0.91 -12.42 1.16
CA VAL A 113 0.19 -12.31 0.20
C VAL A 113 0.61 -10.86 0.03
N ALA A 114 1.93 -10.62 -0.05
CA ALA A 114 2.53 -9.35 -0.40
C ALA A 114 3.31 -9.49 -1.71
N VAL A 115 3.01 -8.65 -2.68
CA VAL A 115 3.65 -8.67 -4.00
C VAL A 115 4.05 -7.26 -4.43
N SER A 116 5.09 -7.16 -5.26
CA SER A 116 5.37 -5.94 -6.01
C SER A 116 4.47 -5.89 -7.25
N PHE A 117 3.97 -4.70 -7.59
CA PHE A 117 3.23 -4.50 -8.84
C PHE A 117 4.06 -4.93 -10.07
N ASN A 118 5.36 -4.64 -10.06
CA ASN A 118 6.25 -5.03 -11.15
C ASN A 118 6.35 -6.55 -11.35
N ASP A 119 6.16 -7.34 -10.30
CA ASP A 119 6.21 -8.81 -10.40
C ASP A 119 4.93 -9.38 -11.01
N ILE A 120 3.81 -8.66 -10.90
CA ILE A 120 2.50 -9.16 -11.31
C ILE A 120 1.96 -8.53 -12.60
N LYS A 121 2.38 -7.33 -12.98
CA LYS A 121 1.80 -6.56 -14.10
C LYS A 121 1.79 -7.31 -15.46
N ASP A 122 2.77 -8.16 -15.70
CA ASP A 122 2.91 -8.92 -16.93
C ASP A 122 2.46 -10.39 -16.81
N MET A 123 1.90 -10.78 -15.65
CA MET A 123 1.39 -12.13 -15.40
C MET A 123 0.21 -12.46 -16.31
N LYS A 124 0.13 -13.71 -16.73
CA LYS A 124 -1.04 -14.26 -17.42
C LYS A 124 -2.08 -14.74 -16.41
N ARG A 125 -3.32 -14.90 -16.86
CA ARG A 125 -4.45 -15.31 -16.00
C ARG A 125 -4.20 -16.56 -15.13
N PRO A 126 -3.51 -17.63 -15.59
CA PRO A 126 -3.18 -18.77 -14.72
C PRO A 126 -2.25 -18.39 -13.58
N GLU A 127 -1.24 -17.54 -13.83
CA GLU A 127 -0.26 -17.09 -12.85
C GLU A 127 -0.92 -16.21 -11.78
N TYR A 128 -1.83 -15.31 -12.19
CA TYR A 128 -2.67 -14.54 -11.27
C TYR A 128 -3.49 -15.46 -10.36
N LYS A 129 -4.09 -16.50 -10.95
CA LYS A 129 -4.88 -17.45 -10.19
C LYS A 129 -4.02 -18.16 -9.15
N GLU A 130 -2.86 -18.66 -9.52
CA GLU A 130 -1.92 -19.34 -8.62
C GLU A 130 -1.47 -18.39 -7.47
N THR A 131 -1.13 -17.14 -7.79
CA THR A 131 -0.65 -16.16 -6.82
C THR A 131 -1.71 -15.78 -5.79
N PHE A 132 -2.96 -15.61 -6.23
CA PHE A 132 -4.01 -14.98 -5.42
C PHE A 132 -5.16 -15.94 -5.00
N GLU A 133 -5.20 -17.18 -5.49
CA GLU A 133 -6.25 -18.12 -5.10
C GLU A 133 -6.16 -18.44 -3.61
N GLY A 134 -7.31 -18.40 -2.92
CA GLY A 134 -7.38 -18.64 -1.48
C GLY A 134 -6.82 -17.52 -0.59
N LYS A 135 -6.26 -16.45 -1.17
CA LYS A 135 -5.78 -15.32 -0.38
C LYS A 135 -6.90 -14.37 -0.01
N LYS A 136 -6.96 -13.99 1.27
CA LYS A 136 -7.93 -13.06 1.83
C LYS A 136 -7.37 -11.65 1.97
N LEU A 137 -6.09 -11.52 2.32
CA LEU A 137 -5.41 -10.25 2.48
C LEU A 137 -4.27 -10.13 1.47
N ILE A 138 -4.41 -9.24 0.52
CA ILE A 138 -3.46 -9.03 -0.56
C ILE A 138 -2.88 -7.61 -0.46
N TYR A 139 -1.56 -7.49 -0.27
CA TYR A 139 -0.84 -6.23 -0.30
C TYR A 139 -0.07 -6.13 -1.62
N ILE A 140 -0.34 -5.08 -2.39
CA ILE A 140 0.34 -4.79 -3.66
C ILE A 140 1.11 -3.49 -3.50
N TYR A 141 2.43 -3.55 -3.67
CA TYR A 141 3.32 -2.40 -3.59
C TYR A 141 3.58 -1.85 -5.00
N HIS A 142 3.02 -0.66 -5.26
CA HIS A 142 3.13 0.05 -6.51
C HIS A 142 4.10 1.22 -6.35
N ASN A 143 5.18 1.25 -7.13
CA ASN A 143 6.27 2.22 -7.03
C ASN A 143 6.51 2.99 -8.34
N SER A 144 5.56 2.97 -9.27
CA SER A 144 5.76 3.57 -10.59
C SER A 144 5.91 5.10 -10.52
N ILE A 145 5.19 5.77 -9.62
CA ILE A 145 5.24 7.24 -9.47
C ILE A 145 6.57 7.67 -8.84
N ASP A 146 6.95 7.05 -7.71
CA ASP A 146 8.18 7.36 -6.99
C ASP A 146 9.42 7.11 -7.87
N ALA A 147 9.50 5.95 -8.51
CA ALA A 147 10.59 5.60 -9.42
C ALA A 147 10.69 6.57 -10.63
N ARG A 148 9.56 7.08 -11.10
CA ARG A 148 9.54 8.07 -12.18
C ARG A 148 10.01 9.43 -11.63
N GLY A 149 9.54 9.83 -10.45
CA GLY A 149 9.93 11.08 -9.81
C GLY A 149 11.43 11.17 -9.53
N ASP A 150 12.04 10.09 -9.07
CA ASP A 150 13.47 10.02 -8.80
C ASP A 150 14.35 10.11 -10.06
N ASN A 151 13.83 9.72 -11.22
CA ASN A 151 14.57 9.67 -12.48
C ASN A 151 14.12 10.74 -13.50
N ALA A 152 13.07 11.51 -13.20
CA ALA A 152 12.53 12.50 -14.12
C ALA A 152 13.48 13.69 -14.29
N ALA A 153 13.73 14.09 -15.53
CA ALA A 153 14.49 15.28 -15.86
C ALA A 153 13.64 16.56 -15.83
N THR A 154 12.31 16.42 -15.89
CA THR A 154 11.36 17.52 -15.95
C THR A 154 10.12 17.25 -15.11
N GLU A 155 9.45 18.30 -14.62
CA GLU A 155 8.16 18.18 -13.92
C GLU A 155 7.09 17.51 -14.78
N ARG A 156 7.12 17.70 -16.09
CA ARG A 156 6.17 17.07 -17.01
C ARG A 156 6.27 15.56 -16.98
N GLU A 157 7.46 15.01 -16.92
CA GLU A 157 7.67 13.54 -16.82
C GLU A 157 7.11 12.96 -15.52
N VAL A 158 7.10 13.76 -14.43
CA VAL A 158 6.46 13.35 -13.16
C VAL A 158 4.95 13.27 -13.32
N PHE A 159 4.33 14.28 -13.99
CA PHE A 159 2.88 14.26 -14.25
C PHE A 159 2.48 13.11 -15.18
N ASP A 160 3.24 12.88 -16.27
CA ASP A 160 3.03 11.73 -17.16
C ASP A 160 3.15 10.40 -16.37
N GLY A 161 4.00 10.35 -15.35
CA GLY A 161 4.11 9.21 -14.44
C GLY A 161 2.86 8.98 -13.60
N VAL A 162 2.20 10.05 -13.14
CA VAL A 162 0.94 9.95 -12.39
C VAL A 162 -0.21 9.48 -13.30
N GLU A 163 -0.32 10.03 -14.52
CA GLU A 163 -1.34 9.60 -15.48
C GLU A 163 -1.19 8.11 -15.85
N ASN A 164 0.03 7.66 -16.12
CA ASN A 164 0.30 6.24 -16.38
C ASN A 164 -0.04 5.35 -15.18
N ALA A 165 0.19 5.83 -13.95
CA ALA A 165 -0.14 5.09 -12.74
C ALA A 165 -1.65 4.88 -12.56
N PHE A 166 -2.50 5.75 -13.11
CA PHE A 166 -3.96 5.55 -13.08
C PHE A 166 -4.41 4.38 -13.96
N GLU A 167 -3.64 4.04 -14.99
CA GLU A 167 -3.88 2.86 -15.82
C GLU A 167 -3.43 1.57 -15.11
N ASP A 168 -2.40 1.66 -14.29
CA ASP A 168 -1.87 0.56 -13.49
C ASP A 168 -2.80 0.20 -12.32
N LEU A 169 -3.41 1.20 -11.70
CA LEU A 169 -4.25 1.09 -10.50
C LEU A 169 -5.71 0.75 -10.82
#